data_fc3b28dccc3c4569db09618529884f3d
#
_entry.id   fc3b28dccc3c4569db09618529884f3d
#
_cell.length_a   1.000
_cell.length_b   1.000
_cell.length_c   1.000
_cell.angle_alpha   90.00
_cell.angle_beta   90.00
_cell.angle_gamma   90.00
#
_symmetry.space_group_name_H-M   'P 1'
#
loop_
_entity.id
_entity.type
_entity.pdbx_description
1 polymer ?
#
loop_
_entity_poly.entity_id
_entity_poly.type
_entity_poly.pdbx_seq_one_letter_code
_entity_poly.pdbx_strand_id
1 'polypeptide(L)'
;MEKITMKEKIDVQKPDDLGLDISDLRYFLVMLLFSAVVFFLLISQRLTNTFDGLWNNTWFFGGYWQVVTGRWLWPVIDALRFGIQTEPFNSLLTLSMSALAVTLLRKFFTEKDSVVTYLAGMAVLASTVTEIQLSYRFQSPVFGCSFLFSVLAAERVVRAADFRKAVVQGALLLVMSLACYQTSLDNFCLLLLTYLLLLLFRNVDREKVHAYIGRSLCSAAAGMVLYFLLTKLIVWACGWQMASYNGGADVSVLSILKNLPNAIAETYQLFGAYFFQNYYRHNILQPVGFFVLVFLALSIGLLNRFRKMLHRKNWEYILLGVAALIVLPIMCNAIMLITSEAV
;
A
#
# COMPACT_ATOMS: atom_id res chain seq x y z
N MET A 1 -23.03 17.36 36.86
CA MET A 1 -23.05 16.82 35.47
C MET A 1 -22.24 17.79 34.61
N GLU A 2 -20.94 17.60 34.57
CA GLU A 2 -20.00 18.38 33.76
C GLU A 2 -20.13 17.98 32.31
N LYS A 3 -20.50 18.94 31.47
CA LYS A 3 -20.42 18.81 30.03
C LYS A 3 -18.95 18.71 29.61
N ILE A 4 -18.46 17.51 29.43
CA ILE A 4 -17.19 17.28 28.73
C ILE A 4 -17.40 17.67 27.28
N THR A 5 -17.16 18.92 26.97
CA THR A 5 -16.98 19.40 25.60
C THR A 5 -15.60 18.95 25.12
N MET A 6 -15.53 17.71 24.63
CA MET A 6 -14.37 17.26 23.85
C MET A 6 -14.40 17.96 22.47
N LYS A 7 -14.00 19.22 22.45
CA LYS A 7 -13.35 19.81 21.29
C LYS A 7 -11.87 19.41 21.38
N GLU A 8 -11.55 18.17 21.03
CA GLU A 8 -10.18 17.87 20.59
C GLU A 8 -9.96 18.73 19.33
N LYS A 9 -9.31 19.87 19.52
CA LYS A 9 -8.66 20.57 18.42
C LYS A 9 -7.72 19.55 17.80
N ILE A 10 -8.06 19.08 16.60
CA ILE A 10 -7.08 18.43 15.73
C ILE A 10 -6.07 19.53 15.46
N ASP A 11 -4.96 19.52 16.19
CA ASP A 11 -3.78 20.27 15.79
C ASP A 11 -3.40 19.68 14.44
N VAL A 12 -3.79 20.38 13.37
CA VAL A 12 -3.31 20.07 12.03
C VAL A 12 -1.82 20.33 12.12
N GLN A 13 -1.03 19.25 12.27
CA GLN A 13 0.43 19.34 12.24
C GLN A 13 0.86 20.29 11.13
N LYS A 14 1.90 21.07 11.40
CA LYS A 14 2.46 22.01 10.43
C LYS A 14 2.59 21.32 9.08
N PRO A 15 1.96 21.86 8.03
CA PRO A 15 1.82 21.19 6.77
C PRO A 15 3.16 20.95 6.17
N ASP A 16 3.99 20.42 5.96
CA ASP A 16 5.30 20.25 5.31
C ASP A 16 6.42 19.65 6.18
N ASP A 17 6.17 19.34 7.47
CA ASP A 17 7.19 18.74 8.30
C ASP A 17 6.96 17.22 8.46
N LEU A 18 7.87 16.42 7.91
CA LEU A 18 7.93 14.97 8.19
C LEU A 18 8.30 14.69 9.65
N GLY A 19 8.66 15.73 10.41
CA GLY A 19 8.94 15.79 11.82
C GLY A 19 9.12 14.45 12.52
N LEU A 20 10.15 13.69 12.11
CA LEU A 20 10.50 12.45 12.80
C LEU A 20 11.12 12.83 14.13
N ASP A 21 10.54 12.36 15.22
CA ASP A 21 11.02 12.56 16.56
C ASP A 21 11.65 11.28 17.17
N ILE A 22 12.12 11.40 18.41
CA ILE A 22 12.74 10.26 19.11
C ILE A 22 11.74 9.11 19.31
N SER A 23 10.44 9.41 19.44
CA SER A 23 9.41 8.37 19.58
C SER A 23 9.23 7.59 18.29
N ASP A 24 9.36 8.24 17.14
CA ASP A 24 9.33 7.61 15.83
C ASP A 24 10.53 6.69 15.63
N LEU A 25 11.73 7.15 16.02
CA LEU A 25 12.94 6.32 15.98
C LEU A 25 12.79 5.08 16.87
N ARG A 26 12.26 5.24 18.08
CA ARG A 26 11.98 4.11 18.97
C ARG A 26 10.98 3.14 18.33
N TYR A 27 9.90 3.65 17.78
CA TYR A 27 8.90 2.81 17.10
C TYR A 27 9.51 2.07 15.92
N PHE A 28 10.25 2.75 15.06
CA PHE A 28 10.98 2.16 13.95
C PHE A 28 11.90 1.02 14.39
N LEU A 29 12.72 1.23 15.41
CA LEU A 29 13.66 0.22 15.90
C LEU A 29 12.92 -1.00 16.48
N VAL A 30 11.82 -0.79 17.19
CA VAL A 30 10.99 -1.89 17.69
C VAL A 30 10.37 -2.68 16.54
N MET A 31 9.84 -2.00 15.50
CA MET A 31 9.28 -2.65 14.32
C MET A 31 10.32 -3.43 13.53
N LEU A 32 11.51 -2.85 13.35
CA LEU A 32 12.62 -3.51 12.66
C LEU A 32 13.10 -4.76 13.42
N LEU A 33 13.31 -4.63 14.74
CA LEU A 33 13.72 -5.75 15.57
C LEU A 33 12.67 -6.87 15.58
N PHE A 34 11.40 -6.52 15.75
CA PHE A 34 10.29 -7.46 15.72
C PHE A 34 10.27 -8.24 14.41
N SER A 35 10.30 -7.56 13.27
CA SER A 35 10.25 -8.21 11.95
C SER A 35 11.51 -9.06 11.69
N ALA A 36 12.69 -8.60 12.12
CA ALA A 36 13.93 -9.39 12.01
C ALA A 36 13.86 -10.69 12.83
N VAL A 37 13.22 -10.66 14.01
CA VAL A 37 13.00 -11.86 14.84
C VAL A 37 11.95 -12.78 14.22
N VAL A 38 10.82 -12.25 13.74
CA VAL A 38 9.77 -13.05 13.10
C VAL A 38 10.29 -13.81 11.88
N PHE A 39 11.08 -13.13 11.05
CA PHE A 39 11.62 -13.71 9.81
C PHE A 39 13.06 -14.24 9.95
N PHE A 40 13.53 -14.42 11.20
CA PHE A 40 14.91 -14.83 11.47
C PHE A 40 15.34 -16.10 10.72
N LEU A 41 14.51 -17.12 10.72
CA LEU A 41 14.82 -18.38 10.04
C LEU A 41 14.92 -18.20 8.52
N LEU A 42 14.02 -17.43 7.92
CA LEU A 42 14.02 -17.15 6.49
C LEU A 42 15.30 -16.38 6.08
N ILE A 43 15.71 -15.42 6.90
CA ILE A 43 16.90 -14.61 6.69
C ILE A 43 18.18 -15.43 6.90
N SER A 44 18.29 -16.13 8.03
CA SER A 44 19.50 -16.85 8.46
C SER A 44 19.77 -18.09 7.61
N GLN A 45 18.72 -18.80 7.21
CA GLN A 45 18.80 -20.01 6.39
C GLN A 45 18.79 -19.71 4.88
N ARG A 46 18.70 -18.44 4.49
CA ARG A 46 18.65 -18.00 3.08
C ARG A 46 17.55 -18.71 2.31
N LEU A 47 16.41 -18.97 2.96
CA LEU A 47 15.29 -19.66 2.37
C LEU A 47 14.71 -18.87 1.20
N THR A 48 14.33 -19.59 0.16
CA THR A 48 13.55 -19.06 -0.97
C THR A 48 12.59 -20.14 -1.43
N ASN A 49 11.36 -19.75 -1.64
CA ASN A 49 10.28 -20.65 -2.10
C ASN A 49 9.98 -20.47 -3.59
N THR A 50 10.76 -19.64 -4.28
CA THR A 50 10.45 -19.26 -5.66
C THR A 50 11.51 -19.80 -6.60
N PHE A 51 11.05 -20.27 -7.77
CA PHE A 51 11.93 -20.66 -8.86
C PHE A 51 12.89 -19.53 -9.24
N ASP A 52 12.38 -18.31 -9.36
CA ASP A 52 13.18 -17.13 -9.67
C ASP A 52 14.27 -16.87 -8.63
N GLY A 53 13.97 -17.11 -7.34
CA GLY A 53 14.95 -16.97 -6.27
C GLY A 53 16.09 -18.02 -6.35
N LEU A 54 15.84 -19.17 -6.94
CA LEU A 54 16.86 -20.21 -7.17
C LEU A 54 17.76 -19.88 -8.36
N TRP A 55 17.23 -19.24 -9.41
CA TRP A 55 17.98 -18.90 -10.60
C TRP A 55 18.90 -17.71 -10.43
N ASN A 56 18.60 -16.79 -9.54
CA ASN A 56 19.36 -15.57 -9.36
C ASN A 56 20.47 -15.76 -8.32
N ASN A 57 21.68 -15.56 -8.76
CA ASN A 57 22.91 -15.72 -7.98
C ASN A 57 23.14 -14.60 -6.97
N THR A 58 24.37 -14.56 -6.41
CA THR A 58 24.84 -13.54 -5.44
C THR A 58 24.78 -12.11 -5.99
N TRP A 59 24.85 -11.96 -7.30
CA TRP A 59 24.80 -10.69 -8.02
C TRP A 59 23.64 -10.70 -9.01
N PHE A 60 22.83 -9.66 -8.98
CA PHE A 60 21.75 -9.47 -9.93
C PHE A 60 21.54 -7.98 -10.18
N PHE A 61 21.42 -7.63 -11.42
CA PHE A 61 20.97 -6.31 -11.85
C PHE A 61 19.72 -6.49 -12.70
N GLY A 62 18.65 -5.82 -12.30
CA GLY A 62 17.48 -5.67 -13.16
C GLY A 62 17.89 -5.04 -14.48
N GLY A 63 17.31 -5.47 -15.57
CA GLY A 63 17.67 -5.03 -16.91
C GLY A 63 16.47 -4.93 -17.83
N TYR A 64 16.66 -5.44 -19.05
CA TYR A 64 15.66 -5.41 -20.12
C TYR A 64 14.27 -5.82 -19.63
N TRP A 65 14.14 -7.01 -19.02
CA TRP A 65 12.84 -7.56 -18.61
C TRP A 65 12.09 -6.66 -17.63
N GLN A 66 12.78 -6.10 -16.64
CA GLN A 66 12.18 -5.23 -15.66
C GLN A 66 11.69 -3.91 -16.28
N VAL A 67 12.47 -3.36 -17.20
CA VAL A 67 12.13 -2.10 -17.89
C VAL A 67 10.94 -2.29 -18.82
N VAL A 68 10.95 -3.33 -19.66
CA VAL A 68 9.86 -3.57 -20.62
C VAL A 68 8.54 -4.02 -19.98
N THR A 69 8.61 -4.48 -18.71
CA THR A 69 7.43 -4.75 -17.88
C THR A 69 7.01 -3.56 -17.00
N GLY A 70 7.62 -2.38 -17.20
CA GLY A 70 7.27 -1.13 -16.50
C GLY A 70 7.99 -0.90 -15.17
N ARG A 71 8.88 -1.80 -14.75
CA ARG A 71 9.62 -1.73 -13.46
C ARG A 71 10.98 -1.05 -13.64
N TRP A 72 11.00 0.10 -14.29
CA TRP A 72 12.24 0.77 -14.71
C TRP A 72 13.06 1.39 -13.57
N LEU A 73 12.50 1.55 -12.38
CA LEU A 73 13.26 1.99 -11.20
C LEU A 73 14.03 0.83 -10.55
N TRP A 74 13.65 -0.42 -10.81
CA TRP A 74 14.33 -1.60 -10.28
C TRP A 74 15.84 -1.64 -10.61
N PRO A 75 16.28 -1.49 -11.90
CA PRO A 75 17.72 -1.44 -12.21
C PRO A 75 18.46 -0.35 -11.44
N VAL A 76 17.82 0.78 -11.14
CA VAL A 76 18.40 1.88 -10.36
C VAL A 76 18.63 1.46 -8.91
N ILE A 77 17.64 0.80 -8.28
CA ILE A 77 17.76 0.28 -6.91
C ILE A 77 18.87 -0.78 -6.85
N ASP A 78 18.95 -1.66 -7.84
CA ASP A 78 20.00 -2.66 -7.92
C ASP A 78 21.39 -2.02 -8.08
N ALA A 79 21.51 -0.97 -8.87
CA ALA A 79 22.76 -0.23 -9.01
C ALA A 79 23.18 0.44 -7.68
N LEU A 80 22.22 1.04 -6.93
CA LEU A 80 22.48 1.66 -5.64
C LEU A 80 22.98 0.64 -4.58
N ARG A 81 22.57 -0.62 -4.67
CA ARG A 81 23.05 -1.70 -3.80
C ARG A 81 24.18 -2.54 -4.43
N PHE A 82 24.76 -2.08 -5.54
CA PHE A 82 25.82 -2.78 -6.28
C PHE A 82 25.43 -4.20 -6.74
N GLY A 83 24.15 -4.45 -6.98
CA GLY A 83 23.65 -5.77 -7.36
C GLY A 83 23.81 -6.86 -6.29
N ILE A 84 24.19 -6.52 -5.06
CA ILE A 84 24.42 -7.49 -3.98
C ILE A 84 23.10 -8.16 -3.60
N GLN A 85 23.13 -9.51 -3.55
CA GLN A 85 21.96 -10.34 -3.21
C GLN A 85 22.21 -11.26 -2.02
N THR A 86 23.11 -10.87 -1.16
CA THR A 86 23.48 -11.68 -0.01
C THR A 86 22.55 -11.41 1.17
N GLU A 87 22.14 -12.49 1.84
CA GLU A 87 21.53 -12.39 3.15
C GLU A 87 22.61 -12.24 4.23
N PRO A 88 22.35 -11.48 5.30
CA PRO A 88 21.06 -10.86 5.66
C PRO A 88 20.82 -9.46 5.04
N PHE A 89 21.70 -8.97 4.18
CA PHE A 89 21.68 -7.59 3.69
C PHE A 89 20.33 -7.22 2.99
N ASN A 90 19.89 -8.03 2.02
CA ASN A 90 18.68 -7.74 1.27
C ASN A 90 17.43 -7.75 2.17
N SER A 91 17.30 -8.77 3.01
CA SER A 91 16.16 -8.86 3.91
C SER A 91 16.14 -7.73 4.94
N LEU A 92 17.29 -7.39 5.54
CA LEU A 92 17.35 -6.27 6.49
C LEU A 92 17.06 -4.92 5.82
N LEU A 93 17.50 -4.71 4.58
CA LEU A 93 17.19 -3.52 3.81
C LEU A 93 15.67 -3.43 3.55
N THR A 94 15.05 -4.53 3.11
CA THR A 94 13.60 -4.64 2.88
C THR A 94 12.81 -4.36 4.17
N LEU A 95 13.19 -5.02 5.26
CA LEU A 95 12.54 -4.84 6.56
C LEU A 95 12.72 -3.44 7.12
N SER A 96 13.89 -2.81 6.88
CA SER A 96 14.11 -1.41 7.28
C SER A 96 13.17 -0.45 6.54
N MET A 97 13.01 -0.62 5.23
CA MET A 97 12.07 0.18 4.44
C MET A 97 10.62 -0.05 4.88
N SER A 98 10.26 -1.31 5.13
CA SER A 98 8.92 -1.67 5.61
C SER A 98 8.65 -1.14 7.02
N ALA A 99 9.61 -1.22 7.93
CA ALA A 99 9.49 -0.66 9.27
C ALA A 99 9.37 0.88 9.24
N LEU A 100 10.11 1.55 8.34
CA LEU A 100 9.97 2.99 8.11
C LEU A 100 8.58 3.34 7.55
N ALA A 101 8.09 2.58 6.57
CA ALA A 101 6.75 2.75 6.03
C ALA A 101 5.69 2.61 7.13
N VAL A 102 5.78 1.59 7.97
CA VAL A 102 4.84 1.38 9.10
C VAL A 102 4.97 2.47 10.16
N THR A 103 6.17 3.02 10.38
CA THR A 103 6.36 4.18 11.27
C THR A 103 5.63 5.42 10.74
N LEU A 104 5.72 5.67 9.44
CA LEU A 104 4.97 6.76 8.80
C LEU A 104 3.45 6.50 8.85
N LEU A 105 3.01 5.25 8.64
CA LEU A 105 1.60 4.87 8.78
C LEU A 105 1.07 5.12 10.20
N ARG A 106 1.86 4.88 11.24
CA ARG A 106 1.47 5.24 12.61
C ARG A 106 1.08 6.71 12.68
N LYS A 107 1.93 7.61 12.20
CA LYS A 107 1.68 9.06 12.20
C LYS A 107 0.49 9.46 11.33
N PHE A 108 0.23 8.70 10.28
CA PHE A 108 -0.90 8.91 9.38
C PHE A 108 -2.25 8.73 10.08
N PHE A 109 -2.35 7.76 11.00
CA PHE A 109 -3.60 7.42 11.67
C PHE A 109 -3.70 7.97 13.10
N THR A 110 -2.59 8.06 13.83
CA THR A 110 -2.57 8.50 15.22
C THR A 110 -1.17 8.97 15.65
N GLU A 111 -1.13 10.00 16.48
CA GLU A 111 0.10 10.51 17.09
C GLU A 111 0.40 9.84 18.44
N LYS A 112 -0.56 9.10 18.99
CA LYS A 112 -0.43 8.51 20.32
C LYS A 112 0.33 7.19 20.27
N ASP A 113 1.38 7.10 21.08
CA ASP A 113 2.01 5.83 21.39
C ASP A 113 1.09 5.00 22.28
N SER A 114 0.68 3.85 21.79
CA SER A 114 -0.15 2.91 22.53
C SER A 114 0.21 1.48 22.16
N VAL A 115 -0.08 0.54 23.03
CA VAL A 115 0.10 -0.89 22.74
C VAL A 115 -0.62 -1.29 21.45
N VAL A 116 -1.81 -0.71 21.21
CA VAL A 116 -2.60 -0.99 20.00
C VAL A 116 -1.86 -0.56 18.73
N THR A 117 -1.17 0.60 18.73
CA THR A 117 -0.40 1.05 17.57
C THR A 117 0.81 0.16 17.30
N TYR A 118 1.49 -0.32 18.34
CA TYR A 118 2.57 -1.30 18.20
C TYR A 118 2.05 -2.63 17.63
N LEU A 119 0.97 -3.18 18.20
CA LEU A 119 0.37 -4.42 17.71
C LEU A 119 -0.12 -4.30 16.25
N ALA A 120 -0.70 -3.16 15.88
CA ALA A 120 -1.12 -2.92 14.49
C ALA A 120 0.08 -2.89 13.53
N GLY A 121 1.16 -2.20 13.88
CA GLY A 121 2.39 -2.20 13.08
C GLY A 121 3.03 -3.58 12.98
N MET A 122 3.09 -4.32 14.07
CA MET A 122 3.57 -5.71 14.09
C MET A 122 2.72 -6.61 13.20
N ALA A 123 1.39 -6.47 13.21
CA ALA A 123 0.49 -7.25 12.36
C ALA A 123 0.71 -6.97 10.86
N VAL A 124 0.97 -5.71 10.47
CA VAL A 124 1.32 -5.36 9.09
C VAL A 124 2.63 -6.02 8.67
N LEU A 125 3.67 -5.95 9.51
CA LEU A 125 4.99 -6.50 9.20
C LEU A 125 5.02 -8.03 9.23
N ALA A 126 4.27 -8.69 10.13
CA ALA A 126 4.19 -10.15 10.21
C ALA A 126 3.20 -10.76 9.21
N SER A 127 2.83 -10.03 8.17
CA SER A 127 1.90 -10.52 7.15
C SER A 127 2.57 -11.54 6.22
N THR A 128 1.76 -12.44 5.66
CA THR A 128 2.20 -13.38 4.60
C THR A 128 2.75 -12.67 3.36
N VAL A 129 2.31 -11.43 3.11
CA VAL A 129 2.85 -10.59 2.03
C VAL A 129 4.32 -10.29 2.26
N THR A 130 4.71 -9.93 3.50
CA THR A 130 6.12 -9.71 3.84
C THR A 130 6.95 -10.98 3.68
N GLU A 131 6.42 -12.14 4.10
CA GLU A 131 7.08 -13.43 3.91
C GLU A 131 7.33 -13.71 2.42
N ILE A 132 6.30 -13.56 1.58
CA ILE A 132 6.42 -13.74 0.13
C ILE A 132 7.47 -12.77 -0.44
N GLN A 133 7.44 -11.51 -0.08
CA GLN A 133 8.41 -10.51 -0.55
C GLN A 133 9.85 -10.88 -0.18
N LEU A 134 10.08 -11.38 1.03
CA LEU A 134 11.41 -11.84 1.48
C LEU A 134 11.84 -13.13 0.79
N SER A 135 10.92 -14.00 0.40
CA SER A 135 11.25 -15.23 -0.32
C SER A 135 11.80 -14.96 -1.73
N TYR A 136 11.45 -13.83 -2.35
CA TYR A 136 12.05 -13.33 -3.59
C TYR A 136 13.32 -12.51 -3.28
N ARG A 137 14.35 -13.13 -2.73
CA ARG A 137 15.57 -12.47 -2.21
C ARG A 137 16.16 -11.43 -3.15
N PHE A 138 16.27 -11.75 -4.44
CA PHE A 138 16.91 -10.89 -5.45
C PHE A 138 16.15 -9.58 -5.70
N GLN A 139 14.86 -9.53 -5.41
CA GLN A 139 14.03 -8.34 -5.62
C GLN A 139 13.42 -7.79 -4.33
N SER A 140 13.64 -8.43 -3.18
CA SER A 140 13.00 -8.01 -1.93
C SER A 140 13.21 -6.54 -1.57
N PRO A 141 14.39 -5.90 -1.78
CA PRO A 141 14.55 -4.47 -1.54
C PRO A 141 13.67 -3.59 -2.44
N VAL A 142 13.38 -4.05 -3.66
CA VAL A 142 12.50 -3.32 -4.59
C VAL A 142 11.07 -3.29 -4.06
N PHE A 143 10.60 -4.39 -3.46
CA PHE A 143 9.30 -4.43 -2.78
C PHE A 143 9.25 -3.49 -1.57
N GLY A 144 10.32 -3.47 -0.76
CA GLY A 144 10.43 -2.55 0.37
C GLY A 144 10.37 -1.07 -0.08
N CYS A 145 11.10 -0.72 -1.15
CA CYS A 145 11.04 0.61 -1.77
C CYS A 145 9.62 0.93 -2.28
N SER A 146 9.02 0.00 -2.99
CA SER A 146 7.68 0.17 -3.56
C SER A 146 6.64 0.46 -2.47
N PHE A 147 6.66 -0.30 -1.38
CA PHE A 147 5.78 -0.09 -0.23
C PHE A 147 6.06 1.26 0.44
N LEU A 148 7.32 1.61 0.70
CA LEU A 148 7.68 2.89 1.30
C LEU A 148 7.21 4.07 0.44
N PHE A 149 7.44 4.03 -0.86
CA PHE A 149 6.99 5.11 -1.76
C PHE A 149 5.46 5.21 -1.84
N SER A 150 4.73 4.10 -1.78
CA SER A 150 3.26 4.15 -1.75
C SER A 150 2.73 4.83 -0.49
N VAL A 151 3.35 4.54 0.66
CA VAL A 151 3.01 5.18 1.95
C VAL A 151 3.35 6.67 1.94
N LEU A 152 4.55 7.03 1.43
CA LEU A 152 4.95 8.43 1.28
C LEU A 152 4.02 9.18 0.33
N ALA A 153 3.61 8.55 -0.78
CA ALA A 153 2.65 9.16 -1.71
C ALA A 153 1.33 9.49 -1.03
N ALA A 154 0.76 8.52 -0.31
CA ALA A 154 -0.48 8.72 0.44
C ALA A 154 -0.31 9.79 1.54
N GLU A 155 0.81 9.81 2.23
CA GLU A 155 1.14 10.80 3.25
C GLU A 155 1.16 12.22 2.68
N ARG A 156 1.78 12.43 1.50
CA ARG A 156 1.80 13.74 0.84
C ARG A 156 0.41 14.21 0.41
N VAL A 157 -0.43 13.31 -0.10
CA VAL A 157 -1.83 13.63 -0.44
C VAL A 157 -2.59 14.15 0.78
N VAL A 158 -2.36 13.54 1.94
CA VAL A 158 -3.05 13.92 3.19
C VAL A 158 -2.52 15.22 3.79
N ARG A 159 -1.19 15.36 3.89
CA ARG A 159 -0.57 16.42 4.71
C ARG A 159 -0.17 17.67 3.95
N ALA A 160 -0.01 17.63 2.63
CA ALA A 160 0.43 18.81 1.89
C ALA A 160 -0.49 20.01 2.13
N ALA A 161 0.12 21.18 2.30
CA ALA A 161 -0.56 22.43 2.65
C ALA A 161 -1.61 22.83 1.61
N ASP A 162 -1.28 22.68 0.34
CA ASP A 162 -2.14 23.08 -0.76
C ASP A 162 -2.45 21.92 -1.73
N PHE A 163 -3.47 22.12 -2.56
CA PHE A 163 -3.95 21.14 -3.51
C PHE A 163 -2.87 20.76 -4.54
N ARG A 164 -2.12 21.74 -5.06
CA ARG A 164 -1.09 21.52 -6.09
C ARG A 164 0.05 20.66 -5.54
N LYS A 165 0.56 21.02 -4.35
CA LYS A 165 1.63 20.25 -3.70
C LYS A 165 1.18 18.82 -3.43
N ALA A 166 -0.05 18.62 -2.92
CA ALA A 166 -0.62 17.29 -2.68
C ALA A 166 -0.61 16.45 -3.96
N VAL A 167 -1.13 17.01 -5.07
CA VAL A 167 -1.22 16.30 -6.34
C VAL A 167 0.15 16.02 -6.93
N VAL A 168 1.04 17.00 -6.98
CA VAL A 168 2.36 16.83 -7.62
C VAL A 168 3.24 15.87 -6.82
N GLN A 169 3.35 16.06 -5.50
CA GLN A 169 4.19 15.20 -4.65
C GLN A 169 3.62 13.79 -4.55
N GLY A 170 2.30 13.67 -4.38
CA GLY A 170 1.61 12.37 -4.36
C GLY A 170 1.78 11.61 -5.67
N ALA A 171 1.60 12.29 -6.81
CA ALA A 171 1.78 11.68 -8.13
C ALA A 171 3.22 11.23 -8.40
N LEU A 172 4.22 12.06 -8.08
CA LEU A 172 5.63 11.71 -8.29
C LEU A 172 6.05 10.50 -7.44
N LEU A 173 5.67 10.47 -6.16
CA LEU A 173 5.97 9.34 -5.29
C LEU A 173 5.20 8.07 -5.69
N LEU A 174 3.96 8.21 -6.18
CA LEU A 174 3.22 7.08 -6.75
C LEU A 174 3.92 6.53 -7.99
N VAL A 175 4.43 7.38 -8.88
CA VAL A 175 5.23 6.95 -10.05
C VAL A 175 6.46 6.15 -9.60
N MET A 176 7.19 6.62 -8.60
CA MET A 176 8.35 5.89 -8.06
C MET A 176 7.93 4.52 -7.50
N SER A 177 6.82 4.48 -6.79
CA SER A 177 6.26 3.23 -6.25
C SER A 177 5.93 2.23 -7.37
N LEU A 178 5.18 2.66 -8.39
CA LEU A 178 4.77 1.83 -9.52
C LEU A 178 5.96 1.40 -10.38
N ALA A 179 6.97 2.26 -10.53
CA ALA A 179 8.19 1.95 -11.26
C ALA A 179 9.09 0.93 -10.54
N CYS A 180 8.88 0.71 -9.24
CA CYS A 180 9.42 -0.42 -8.50
C CYS A 180 8.57 -1.66 -8.75
N TYR A 181 7.27 -1.59 -8.39
CA TYR A 181 6.34 -2.70 -8.50
C TYR A 181 4.89 -2.23 -8.57
N GLN A 182 4.18 -2.61 -9.63
CA GLN A 182 2.87 -2.02 -9.95
C GLN A 182 1.75 -2.33 -8.93
N THR A 183 1.80 -3.48 -8.26
CA THR A 183 0.79 -3.84 -7.22
C THR A 183 0.79 -2.89 -6.02
N SER A 184 1.79 -2.02 -5.90
CA SER A 184 1.80 -0.96 -4.89
C SER A 184 0.71 0.10 -5.09
N LEU A 185 0.06 0.12 -6.25
CA LEU A 185 -1.15 0.91 -6.46
C LEU A 185 -2.23 0.55 -5.44
N ASP A 186 -2.38 -0.74 -5.15
CA ASP A 186 -3.35 -1.25 -4.18
C ASP A 186 -3.09 -0.67 -2.79
N ASN A 187 -1.83 -0.64 -2.36
CA ASN A 187 -1.45 -0.04 -1.08
C ASN A 187 -1.79 1.45 -1.02
N PHE A 188 -1.47 2.21 -2.07
CA PHE A 188 -1.77 3.63 -2.15
C PHE A 188 -3.29 3.88 -2.09
N CYS A 189 -4.06 3.18 -2.91
CA CYS A 189 -5.51 3.31 -2.97
C CYS A 189 -6.18 2.93 -1.65
N LEU A 190 -5.76 1.81 -1.05
CA LEU A 190 -6.28 1.34 0.23
C LEU A 190 -6.01 2.32 1.37
N LEU A 191 -4.80 2.91 1.42
CA LEU A 191 -4.45 3.91 2.42
C LEU A 191 -5.31 5.15 2.31
N LEU A 192 -5.52 5.65 1.08
CA LEU A 192 -6.39 6.81 0.86
C LEU A 192 -7.84 6.52 1.25
N LEU A 193 -8.36 5.33 0.90
CA LEU A 193 -9.71 4.94 1.26
C LEU A 193 -9.88 4.81 2.79
N THR A 194 -8.90 4.19 3.45
CA THR A 194 -8.93 4.04 4.91
C THR A 194 -8.88 5.39 5.62
N TYR A 195 -8.09 6.34 5.10
CA TYR A 195 -8.06 7.69 5.65
C TYR A 195 -9.37 8.46 5.41
N LEU A 196 -10.01 8.26 4.25
CA LEU A 196 -11.36 8.80 4.02
C LEU A 196 -12.34 8.31 5.07
N LEU A 197 -12.38 7.00 5.35
CA LEU A 197 -13.23 6.44 6.41
C LEU A 197 -12.91 7.08 7.77
N LEU A 198 -11.63 7.31 8.07
CA LEU A 198 -11.22 7.99 9.31
C LEU A 198 -11.77 9.42 9.39
N LEU A 199 -11.71 10.21 8.31
CA LEU A 199 -12.27 11.56 8.25
C LEU A 199 -13.79 11.54 8.48
N LEU A 200 -14.49 10.62 7.84
CA LEU A 200 -15.94 10.47 8.01
C LEU A 200 -16.30 10.08 9.45
N PHE A 201 -15.59 9.14 10.05
CA PHE A 201 -15.83 8.71 11.43
C PHE A 201 -15.49 9.78 12.46
N ARG A 202 -14.53 10.65 12.17
CA ARG A 202 -14.18 11.82 13.01
C ARG A 202 -15.14 12.99 12.77
N ASN A 203 -16.03 12.88 11.80
CA ASN A 203 -16.98 13.94 11.41
C ASN A 203 -16.25 15.26 11.11
N VAL A 204 -15.19 15.18 10.31
CA VAL A 204 -14.42 16.33 9.83
C VAL A 204 -15.29 17.17 8.90
N ASP A 205 -15.04 18.47 8.82
CA ASP A 205 -15.82 19.41 8.00
C ASP A 205 -15.95 18.93 6.55
N ARG A 206 -17.14 19.08 5.98
CA ARG A 206 -17.50 18.62 4.65
C ARG A 206 -16.55 19.12 3.55
N GLU A 207 -16.21 20.39 3.60
CA GLU A 207 -15.27 20.99 2.64
C GLU A 207 -13.91 20.31 2.64
N LYS A 208 -13.40 19.95 3.83
CA LYS A 208 -12.12 19.22 3.97
C LYS A 208 -12.22 17.80 3.43
N VAL A 209 -13.36 17.12 3.62
CA VAL A 209 -13.59 15.77 3.06
C VAL A 209 -13.61 15.83 1.53
N HIS A 210 -14.34 16.78 0.93
CA HIS A 210 -14.38 16.94 -0.52
C HIS A 210 -13.02 17.34 -1.10
N ALA A 211 -12.31 18.27 -0.45
CA ALA A 211 -10.96 18.65 -0.86
C ALA A 211 -10.00 17.45 -0.80
N TYR A 212 -10.13 16.60 0.22
CA TYR A 212 -9.36 15.37 0.34
C TYR A 212 -9.67 14.38 -0.79
N ILE A 213 -10.94 14.13 -1.09
CA ILE A 213 -11.35 13.26 -2.20
C ILE A 213 -10.77 13.79 -3.52
N GLY A 214 -10.89 15.09 -3.79
CA GLY A 214 -10.34 15.72 -4.98
C GLY A 214 -8.83 15.53 -5.10
N ARG A 215 -8.06 15.77 -4.01
CA ARG A 215 -6.61 15.54 -3.96
C ARG A 215 -6.25 14.10 -4.27
N SER A 216 -6.96 13.15 -3.67
CA SER A 216 -6.73 11.71 -3.82
C SER A 216 -6.94 11.27 -5.26
N LEU A 217 -8.07 11.63 -5.86
CA LEU A 217 -8.39 11.27 -7.24
C LEU A 217 -7.42 11.91 -8.24
N CYS A 218 -7.11 13.21 -8.08
CA CYS A 218 -6.19 13.90 -8.96
C CYS A 218 -4.75 13.35 -8.82
N SER A 219 -4.29 13.01 -7.62
CA SER A 219 -2.97 12.41 -7.41
C SER A 219 -2.87 11.02 -8.04
N ALA A 220 -3.90 10.19 -7.86
CA ALA A 220 -3.97 8.87 -8.48
C ALA A 220 -3.95 8.98 -10.02
N ALA A 221 -4.83 9.79 -10.59
CA ALA A 221 -4.93 9.97 -12.03
C ALA A 221 -3.63 10.55 -12.63
N ALA A 222 -3.09 11.62 -12.04
CA ALA A 222 -1.83 12.24 -12.49
C ALA A 222 -0.65 11.26 -12.37
N GLY A 223 -0.54 10.51 -11.26
CA GLY A 223 0.50 9.51 -11.05
C GLY A 223 0.42 8.38 -12.08
N MET A 224 -0.77 7.87 -12.34
CA MET A 224 -0.99 6.82 -13.34
C MET A 224 -0.62 7.30 -14.76
N VAL A 225 -1.14 8.45 -15.17
CA VAL A 225 -0.82 9.02 -16.50
C VAL A 225 0.68 9.25 -16.65
N LEU A 226 1.30 9.86 -15.65
CA LEU A 226 2.74 10.14 -15.67
C LEU A 226 3.56 8.83 -15.69
N TYR A 227 3.18 7.83 -14.91
CA TYR A 227 3.83 6.51 -14.92
C TYR A 227 3.79 5.87 -16.31
N PHE A 228 2.62 5.83 -16.97
CA PHE A 228 2.48 5.26 -18.31
C PHE A 228 3.30 6.04 -19.35
N LEU A 229 3.28 7.38 -19.30
CA LEU A 229 4.05 8.22 -20.21
C LEU A 229 5.56 7.98 -20.05
N LEU A 230 6.05 7.99 -18.81
CA LEU A 230 7.47 7.77 -18.52
C LEU A 230 7.90 6.36 -18.90
N THR A 231 7.09 5.33 -18.61
CA THR A 231 7.38 3.96 -18.99
C THR A 231 7.53 3.82 -20.50
N LYS A 232 6.57 4.33 -21.28
CA LYS A 232 6.65 4.32 -22.74
C LYS A 232 7.85 5.08 -23.26
N LEU A 233 8.14 6.25 -22.70
CA LEU A 233 9.28 7.07 -23.07
C LEU A 233 10.62 6.36 -22.81
N ILE A 234 10.77 5.73 -21.64
CA ILE A 234 12.00 5.01 -21.26
C ILE A 234 12.20 3.78 -22.16
N VAL A 235 11.16 2.99 -22.38
CA VAL A 235 11.23 1.78 -23.26
C VAL A 235 11.57 2.22 -24.69
N TRP A 236 10.95 3.28 -25.19
CA TRP A 236 11.27 3.83 -26.51
C TRP A 236 12.72 4.37 -26.58
N ALA A 237 13.18 5.10 -25.60
CA ALA A 237 14.53 5.65 -25.53
C ALA A 237 15.62 4.54 -25.48
N CYS A 238 15.28 3.37 -24.93
CA CYS A 238 16.14 2.18 -24.94
C CYS A 238 16.09 1.42 -26.27
N GLY A 239 15.24 1.80 -27.22
CA GLY A 239 15.03 1.05 -28.47
C GLY A 239 14.31 -0.27 -28.27
N TRP A 240 13.56 -0.44 -27.18
CA TRP A 240 12.87 -1.67 -26.82
C TRP A 240 11.38 -1.59 -27.08
N GLN A 241 10.68 -2.72 -26.95
CA GLN A 241 9.23 -2.81 -27.04
C GLN A 241 8.67 -3.26 -25.68
N MET A 242 7.49 -2.77 -25.34
CA MET A 242 6.77 -3.20 -24.13
C MET A 242 6.49 -4.70 -24.19
N ALA A 243 6.71 -5.40 -23.10
CA ALA A 243 6.36 -6.82 -23.01
C ALA A 243 4.83 -6.99 -22.93
N SER A 244 4.33 -8.06 -23.58
CA SER A 244 2.92 -8.45 -23.48
C SER A 244 2.56 -9.12 -22.15
N TYR A 245 3.50 -9.19 -21.23
CA TYR A 245 3.33 -9.79 -19.91
C TYR A 245 2.17 -9.13 -19.14
N ASN A 246 1.21 -9.93 -18.69
CA ASN A 246 -0.02 -9.49 -18.02
C ASN A 246 -0.76 -8.36 -18.80
N GLY A 247 -0.80 -8.48 -20.13
CA GLY A 247 -1.48 -7.51 -20.99
C GLY A 247 -0.80 -6.14 -21.09
N GLY A 248 0.43 -5.96 -20.57
CA GLY A 248 1.10 -4.66 -20.48
C GLY A 248 1.36 -3.95 -21.81
N ALA A 249 1.57 -4.70 -22.91
CA ALA A 249 1.79 -4.11 -24.24
C ALA A 249 0.50 -3.51 -24.83
N ASP A 250 -0.65 -4.07 -24.51
CA ASP A 250 -1.95 -3.74 -25.10
C ASP A 250 -2.78 -2.75 -24.26
N VAL A 251 -2.19 -2.22 -23.20
CA VAL A 251 -2.87 -1.26 -22.31
C VAL A 251 -3.13 0.04 -23.08
N SER A 252 -4.40 0.28 -23.33
CA SER A 252 -4.94 1.52 -23.87
C SER A 252 -6.15 1.97 -23.05
N VAL A 253 -6.47 3.26 -23.11
CA VAL A 253 -7.67 3.76 -22.41
C VAL A 253 -8.91 3.02 -22.86
N LEU A 254 -9.00 2.69 -24.15
CA LEU A 254 -10.17 1.98 -24.68
C LEU A 254 -10.22 0.53 -24.20
N SER A 255 -9.09 -0.18 -24.12
CA SER A 255 -9.03 -1.56 -23.61
C SER A 255 -9.39 -1.59 -22.12
N ILE A 256 -8.90 -0.65 -21.32
CA ILE A 256 -9.27 -0.50 -19.91
C ILE A 256 -10.79 -0.31 -19.75
N LEU A 257 -11.37 0.67 -20.48
CA LEU A 257 -12.80 0.95 -20.39
C LEU A 257 -13.66 -0.23 -20.83
N LYS A 258 -13.25 -0.95 -21.87
CA LYS A 258 -13.97 -2.14 -22.38
C LYS A 258 -13.93 -3.29 -21.37
N ASN A 259 -12.80 -3.48 -20.68
CA ASN A 259 -12.63 -4.56 -19.72
C ASN A 259 -13.06 -4.21 -18.28
N LEU A 260 -13.37 -2.94 -18.02
CA LEU A 260 -13.68 -2.46 -16.68
C LEU A 260 -14.75 -3.26 -15.92
N PRO A 261 -15.89 -3.68 -16.54
CA PRO A 261 -16.88 -4.49 -15.83
C PRO A 261 -16.33 -5.85 -15.36
N ASN A 262 -15.53 -6.51 -16.20
CA ASN A 262 -14.90 -7.80 -15.87
C ASN A 262 -13.85 -7.60 -14.75
N ALA A 263 -13.00 -6.60 -14.89
CA ALA A 263 -11.99 -6.26 -13.89
C ALA A 263 -12.61 -5.97 -12.52
N ILE A 264 -13.73 -5.23 -12.46
CA ILE A 264 -14.47 -5.01 -11.23
C ILE A 264 -14.98 -6.34 -10.65
N ALA A 265 -15.58 -7.20 -11.46
CA ALA A 265 -16.07 -8.50 -11.00
C ALA A 265 -14.92 -9.36 -10.42
N GLU A 266 -13.77 -9.38 -11.09
CA GLU A 266 -12.57 -10.09 -10.63
C GLU A 266 -12.04 -9.54 -9.30
N THR A 267 -12.02 -8.22 -9.09
CA THR A 267 -11.59 -7.64 -7.80
C THR A 267 -12.45 -8.14 -6.64
N TYR A 268 -13.76 -8.27 -6.83
CA TYR A 268 -14.64 -8.83 -5.81
C TYR A 268 -14.44 -10.33 -5.60
N GLN A 269 -14.19 -11.08 -6.68
CA GLN A 269 -13.90 -12.52 -6.59
C GLN A 269 -12.59 -12.77 -5.84
N LEU A 270 -11.52 -12.03 -6.16
CA LEU A 270 -10.23 -12.13 -5.48
C LEU A 270 -10.33 -11.74 -4.01
N PHE A 271 -11.06 -10.65 -3.71
CA PHE A 271 -11.30 -10.23 -2.33
C PHE A 271 -12.04 -11.30 -1.54
N GLY A 272 -13.10 -11.89 -2.13
CA GLY A 272 -13.82 -13.00 -1.51
C GLY A 272 -12.96 -14.25 -1.36
N ALA A 273 -12.17 -14.59 -2.38
CA ALA A 273 -11.27 -15.72 -2.35
C ALA A 273 -10.22 -15.61 -1.24
N TYR A 274 -9.65 -14.43 -1.03
CA TYR A 274 -8.69 -14.18 0.05
C TYR A 274 -9.24 -14.55 1.43
N PHE A 275 -10.52 -14.27 1.70
CA PHE A 275 -11.14 -14.56 2.99
C PHE A 275 -11.74 -15.96 3.09
N PHE A 276 -12.21 -16.54 1.99
CA PHE A 276 -13.03 -17.75 2.01
C PHE A 276 -12.40 -18.95 1.27
N GLN A 277 -11.40 -18.73 0.42
CA GLN A 277 -10.68 -19.83 -0.21
C GLN A 277 -9.61 -20.40 0.72
N ASN A 278 -9.68 -21.71 0.90
CA ASN A 278 -8.71 -22.42 1.72
C ASN A 278 -7.52 -22.88 0.87
N TYR A 279 -6.45 -22.11 0.88
CA TYR A 279 -5.20 -22.49 0.22
C TYR A 279 -4.45 -23.61 0.97
N TYR A 280 -4.73 -23.79 2.28
CA TYR A 280 -4.07 -24.76 3.12
C TYR A 280 -5.06 -25.88 3.53
N ARG A 281 -5.09 -26.96 2.76
CA ARG A 281 -6.03 -28.07 2.92
C ARG A 281 -5.97 -28.78 4.28
N HIS A 282 -4.97 -28.53 5.12
CA HIS A 282 -4.71 -29.31 6.32
C HIS A 282 -5.12 -28.67 7.65
N ASN A 283 -5.50 -27.40 7.69
CA ASN A 283 -5.91 -26.74 8.95
C ASN A 283 -6.93 -25.62 8.71
N ILE A 284 -8.17 -26.02 8.47
CA ILE A 284 -9.28 -25.11 8.13
C ILE A 284 -9.67 -24.21 9.31
N LEU A 285 -9.54 -24.70 10.54
CA LEU A 285 -10.10 -24.03 11.71
C LEU A 285 -9.32 -22.77 12.12
N GLN A 286 -8.02 -22.75 11.89
CA GLN A 286 -7.16 -21.68 12.36
C GLN A 286 -7.31 -20.38 11.53
N PRO A 287 -7.19 -20.39 10.19
CA PRO A 287 -7.42 -19.20 9.39
C PRO A 287 -8.89 -18.75 9.44
N VAL A 288 -9.86 -19.65 9.40
CA VAL A 288 -11.29 -19.29 9.50
C VAL A 288 -11.59 -18.65 10.85
N GLY A 289 -11.09 -19.22 11.96
CA GLY A 289 -11.26 -18.64 13.28
C GLY A 289 -10.66 -17.24 13.40
N PHE A 290 -9.45 -17.03 12.87
CA PHE A 290 -8.80 -15.73 12.85
C PHE A 290 -9.60 -14.71 12.02
N PHE A 291 -10.01 -15.06 10.79
CA PHE A 291 -10.79 -14.18 9.95
C PHE A 291 -12.16 -13.86 10.54
N VAL A 292 -12.83 -14.82 11.14
CA VAL A 292 -14.10 -14.59 11.84
C VAL A 292 -13.92 -13.60 12.99
N LEU A 293 -12.87 -13.75 13.80
CA LEU A 293 -12.59 -12.82 14.92
C LEU A 293 -12.26 -11.41 14.41
N VAL A 294 -11.40 -11.29 13.39
CA VAL A 294 -11.07 -9.99 12.77
C VAL A 294 -12.31 -9.36 12.15
N PHE A 295 -13.10 -10.14 11.42
CA PHE A 295 -14.34 -9.66 10.79
C PHE A 295 -15.35 -9.20 11.84
N LEU A 296 -15.55 -9.94 12.92
CA LEU A 296 -16.44 -9.55 14.03
C LEU A 296 -15.93 -8.27 14.71
N ALA A 297 -14.64 -8.17 15.02
CA ALA A 297 -14.06 -6.99 15.64
C ALA A 297 -14.21 -5.74 14.77
N LEU A 298 -13.93 -5.86 13.46
CA LEU A 298 -14.12 -4.78 12.49
C LEU A 298 -15.59 -4.42 12.34
N SER A 299 -16.48 -5.42 12.25
CA SER A 299 -17.94 -5.20 12.11
C SER A 299 -18.51 -4.48 13.32
N ILE A 300 -18.14 -4.86 14.54
CA ILE A 300 -18.59 -4.19 15.77
C ILE A 300 -18.06 -2.75 15.82
N GLY A 301 -16.79 -2.53 15.46
CA GLY A 301 -16.18 -1.22 15.39
C GLY A 301 -16.88 -0.30 14.38
N LEU A 302 -17.10 -0.81 13.16
CA LEU A 302 -17.79 -0.10 12.09
C LEU A 302 -19.25 0.19 12.43
N LEU A 303 -20.01 -0.79 12.92
CA LEU A 303 -21.42 -0.62 13.32
C LEU A 303 -21.57 0.46 14.39
N ASN A 304 -20.70 0.48 15.39
CA ASN A 304 -20.71 1.53 16.41
C ASN A 304 -20.46 2.92 15.82
N ARG A 305 -19.56 3.05 14.85
CA ARG A 305 -19.26 4.32 14.18
C ARG A 305 -20.42 4.75 13.28
N PHE A 306 -20.94 3.84 12.47
CA PHE A 306 -22.13 4.12 11.63
C PHE A 306 -23.36 4.49 12.48
N ARG A 307 -23.60 3.81 13.59
CA ARG A 307 -24.69 4.17 14.52
C ARG A 307 -24.53 5.60 15.06
N LYS A 308 -23.29 6.03 15.40
CA LYS A 308 -23.01 7.41 15.81
C LYS A 308 -23.25 8.41 14.69
N MET A 309 -22.91 8.07 13.43
CA MET A 309 -23.17 8.92 12.26
C MET A 309 -24.69 9.04 12.00
N LEU A 310 -25.46 7.95 12.09
CA LEU A 310 -26.91 7.94 12.00
C LEU A 310 -27.56 8.85 13.04
N HIS A 311 -27.12 8.79 14.29
CA HIS A 311 -27.61 9.67 15.35
C HIS A 311 -27.38 11.16 15.06
N ARG A 312 -26.32 11.51 14.34
CA ARG A 312 -25.99 12.88 13.93
C ARG A 312 -26.75 13.32 12.67
N LYS A 313 -27.56 12.44 12.05
CA LYS A 313 -28.31 12.69 10.82
C LYS A 313 -27.47 13.20 9.65
N ASN A 314 -26.19 12.81 9.60
CA ASN A 314 -25.29 13.21 8.52
C ASN A 314 -25.34 12.17 7.38
N TRP A 315 -26.41 12.22 6.59
CA TRP A 315 -26.67 11.24 5.54
C TRP A 315 -25.61 11.17 4.46
N GLU A 316 -25.01 12.31 4.12
CA GLU A 316 -23.93 12.34 3.14
C GLU A 316 -22.72 11.50 3.60
N TYR A 317 -22.30 11.61 4.86
CA TYR A 317 -21.18 10.83 5.39
C TYR A 317 -21.51 9.34 5.48
N ILE A 318 -22.77 9.00 5.72
CA ILE A 318 -23.23 7.62 5.70
C ILE A 318 -23.13 7.07 4.27
N LEU A 319 -23.62 7.81 3.28
CA LEU A 319 -23.55 7.42 1.87
C LEU A 319 -22.10 7.27 1.40
N LEU A 320 -21.22 8.24 1.72
CA LEU A 320 -19.79 8.17 1.41
C LEU A 320 -19.12 6.99 2.11
N GLY A 321 -19.47 6.70 3.36
CA GLY A 321 -18.94 5.56 4.10
C GLY A 321 -19.39 4.22 3.51
N VAL A 322 -20.64 4.10 3.11
CA VAL A 322 -21.16 2.92 2.41
C VAL A 322 -20.49 2.77 1.04
N ALA A 323 -20.37 3.85 0.28
CA ALA A 323 -19.68 3.84 -1.00
C ALA A 323 -18.20 3.41 -0.83
N ALA A 324 -17.51 3.91 0.20
CA ALA A 324 -16.15 3.50 0.52
C ALA A 324 -16.03 2.01 0.83
N LEU A 325 -16.98 1.43 1.55
CA LEU A 325 -17.02 -0.02 1.82
C LEU A 325 -17.33 -0.85 0.57
N ILE A 326 -18.19 -0.37 -0.31
CA ILE A 326 -18.47 -1.01 -1.61
C ILE A 326 -17.19 -0.99 -2.48
N VAL A 327 -16.48 0.12 -2.51
CA VAL A 327 -15.27 0.28 -3.33
C VAL A 327 -14.05 -0.42 -2.72
N LEU A 328 -14.10 -0.85 -1.45
CA LEU A 328 -12.97 -1.48 -0.75
C LEU A 328 -12.36 -2.68 -1.51
N PRO A 329 -13.13 -3.67 -2.02
CA PRO A 329 -12.55 -4.78 -2.79
C PRO A 329 -11.79 -4.30 -4.03
N ILE A 330 -12.29 -3.25 -4.69
CA ILE A 330 -11.66 -2.65 -5.86
C ILE A 330 -10.33 -1.99 -5.46
N MET A 331 -10.29 -1.24 -4.35
CA MET A 331 -9.07 -0.56 -3.90
C MET A 331 -8.00 -1.54 -3.40
N CYS A 332 -8.40 -2.69 -2.87
CA CYS A 332 -7.48 -3.77 -2.48
C CYS A 332 -6.84 -4.48 -3.69
N ASN A 333 -7.40 -4.32 -4.88
CA ASN A 333 -6.95 -4.96 -6.12
C ASN A 333 -6.99 -3.95 -7.29
N ALA A 334 -6.61 -2.69 -7.03
CA ALA A 334 -6.75 -1.61 -8.00
C ALA A 334 -5.93 -1.84 -9.27
N ILE A 335 -4.84 -2.60 -9.17
CA ILE A 335 -4.01 -2.97 -10.31
C ILE A 335 -4.80 -3.75 -11.37
N MET A 336 -5.80 -4.55 -10.96
CA MET A 336 -6.65 -5.33 -11.87
C MET A 336 -7.48 -4.46 -12.81
N LEU A 337 -7.76 -3.21 -12.44
CA LEU A 337 -8.47 -2.27 -13.30
C LEU A 337 -7.66 -1.87 -14.55
N ILE A 338 -6.34 -2.09 -14.50
CA ILE A 338 -5.40 -1.61 -15.51
C ILE A 338 -4.82 -2.77 -16.32
N THR A 339 -4.71 -3.96 -15.72
CA THR A 339 -4.24 -5.16 -16.39
C THR A 339 -5.39 -5.82 -17.15
N SER A 340 -5.11 -6.33 -18.36
CA SER A 340 -6.12 -7.03 -19.17
C SER A 340 -6.25 -8.51 -18.81
N GLU A 341 -5.37 -9.03 -17.98
CA GLU A 341 -5.32 -10.42 -17.54
C GLU A 341 -5.21 -10.49 -16.01
N ALA A 342 -5.86 -11.49 -15.41
CA ALA A 342 -5.71 -11.79 -14.00
C ALA A 342 -4.24 -12.09 -13.67
N VAL A 343 -3.70 -11.44 -12.66
CA VAL A 343 -2.32 -11.62 -12.19
C VAL A 343 -2.25 -12.78 -11.21
#